data_79b1fc6f1118e44cec8598003d8760dd
#
_entry.id   79b1fc6f1118e44cec8598003d8760dd
#
_cell.length_a   1.000
_cell.length_b   1.000
_cell.length_c   1.000
_cell.angle_alpha   90.00
_cell.angle_beta   90.00
_cell.angle_gamma   90.00
#
_symmetry.space_group_name_H-M   'P 1'
#
loop_
_entity.id
_entity.type
_entity.pdbx_description
1 polymer ?
#
loop_
_entity_poly.entity_id
_entity_poly.type
_entity_poly.pdbx_seq_one_letter_code
_entity_poly.pdbx_strand_id
1 'polypeptide(L)'
;MPTAEVLSPPPVVDARILLVDDNPMVSQVIIDILSLDGYGVDTAPNGIAALEKMEGRRYDLILTDLHMPEMDGAGLYQELAKRQTHPPQKIIFLTGTAETSETHRRVQDTGLRVLRKPFNLVELLELVREVLVAA
;
A
#
# COMPACT_ATOMS: atom_id res chain seq x y z
N MET A 1 25.52 -22.55 -0.70
CA MET A 1 25.11 -21.35 -0.65
C MET A 1 23.69 -21.11 -0.32
N PRO A 2 23.50 -20.40 0.55
CA PRO A 2 22.12 -20.19 0.86
C PRO A 2 21.46 -19.43 -0.25
N THR A 3 20.22 -19.64 -0.34
CA THR A 3 19.44 -18.98 -1.34
C THR A 3 18.71 -17.80 -0.80
N ALA A 4 19.01 -17.44 0.43
CA ALA A 4 18.31 -16.34 1.08
C ALA A 4 18.44 -15.04 0.32
N GLU A 5 19.53 -14.85 -0.33
CA GLU A 5 19.78 -13.63 -1.03
C GLU A 5 18.86 -13.41 -2.20
N VAL A 6 18.15 -14.43 -2.65
CA VAL A 6 17.23 -14.25 -3.76
C VAL A 6 15.82 -13.92 -3.33
N LEU A 7 15.57 -13.82 -2.03
CA LEU A 7 14.21 -13.68 -1.53
C LEU A 7 13.60 -12.30 -1.75
N SER A 8 14.35 -11.25 -1.57
CA SER A 8 13.81 -9.92 -1.80
C SER A 8 14.93 -8.97 -2.20
N PRO A 9 14.59 -7.93 -2.97
CA PRO A 9 15.56 -6.90 -3.29
C PRO A 9 15.87 -6.05 -2.06
N PRO A 10 16.95 -5.28 -2.10
CA PRO A 10 17.22 -4.34 -1.02
C PRO A 10 16.17 -3.23 -0.98
N PRO A 11 16.03 -2.53 0.16
CA PRO A 11 15.11 -1.40 0.23
C PRO A 11 15.49 -0.29 -0.75
N VAL A 12 14.48 0.40 -1.27
CA VAL A 12 14.69 1.55 -2.13
C VAL A 12 14.96 2.76 -1.24
N VAL A 13 16.12 3.37 -1.41
CA VAL A 13 16.55 4.49 -0.57
C VAL A 13 15.63 5.68 -0.72
N ASP A 14 15.25 6.28 0.41
CA ASP A 14 14.41 7.49 0.47
C ASP A 14 13.03 7.33 -0.18
N ALA A 15 12.55 6.12 -0.32
CA ALA A 15 11.20 5.91 -0.83
C ALA A 15 10.17 6.48 0.14
N ARG A 16 9.12 7.05 -0.40
CA ARG A 16 8.06 7.67 0.38
C ARG A 16 6.75 6.91 0.16
N ILE A 17 6.12 6.53 1.26
CA ILE A 17 4.92 5.68 1.24
C ILE A 17 3.76 6.43 1.86
N LEU A 18 2.60 6.35 1.22
CA LEU A 18 1.35 6.84 1.81
C LEU A 18 0.57 5.65 2.32
N LEU A 19 0.33 5.62 3.61
CA LEU A 19 -0.43 4.55 4.26
C LEU A 19 -1.86 5.05 4.50
N VAL A 20 -2.82 4.35 3.91
CA VAL A 20 -4.23 4.73 4.01
C VAL A 20 -4.96 3.67 4.83
N ASP A 21 -5.33 4.02 6.04
CA ASP A 21 -5.99 3.11 6.98
C ASP A 21 -6.69 3.96 8.04
N ASP A 22 -7.91 3.60 8.40
CA ASP A 22 -8.70 4.34 9.38
C ASP A 22 -8.42 3.94 10.83
N ASN A 23 -7.61 2.90 11.04
CA ASN A 23 -7.27 2.44 12.38
C ASN A 23 -5.87 2.92 12.78
N PRO A 24 -5.77 3.89 13.72
CA PRO A 24 -4.47 4.46 14.07
C PRO A 24 -3.51 3.47 14.75
N MET A 25 -4.03 2.43 15.44
CA MET A 25 -3.17 1.44 16.07
C MET A 25 -2.50 0.55 15.01
N VAL A 26 -3.26 0.15 14.00
CA VAL A 26 -2.72 -0.63 12.90
C VAL A 26 -1.73 0.20 12.10
N SER A 27 -2.07 1.47 11.86
CA SER A 27 -1.18 2.38 11.15
C SER A 27 0.17 2.52 11.85
N GLN A 28 0.15 2.64 13.18
CA GLN A 28 1.40 2.81 13.92
C GLN A 28 2.28 1.57 13.81
N VAL A 29 1.69 0.39 13.87
CA VAL A 29 2.45 -0.86 13.71
C VAL A 29 3.10 -0.91 12.33
N ILE A 30 2.36 -0.57 11.30
CA ILE A 30 2.87 -0.58 9.94
C ILE A 30 3.98 0.45 9.75
N ILE A 31 3.80 1.64 10.31
CA ILE A 31 4.83 2.68 10.26
C ILE A 31 6.12 2.18 10.90
N ASP A 32 6.02 1.55 12.07
CA ASP A 32 7.18 1.04 12.78
C ASP A 32 7.91 -0.02 11.94
N ILE A 33 7.17 -0.90 11.28
CA ILE A 33 7.77 -1.91 10.41
C ILE A 33 8.47 -1.25 9.22
N LEU A 34 7.79 -0.34 8.55
CA LEU A 34 8.35 0.31 7.37
C LEU A 34 9.59 1.16 7.70
N SER A 35 9.65 1.69 8.91
CA SER A 35 10.80 2.46 9.36
C SER A 35 12.08 1.62 9.41
N LEU A 36 11.95 0.31 9.56
CA LEU A 36 13.11 -0.58 9.57
C LEU A 36 13.89 -0.50 8.26
N ASP A 37 13.19 -0.22 7.16
CA ASP A 37 13.83 -0.06 5.86
C ASP A 37 14.12 1.40 5.51
N GLY A 38 13.84 2.31 6.44
CA GLY A 38 14.16 3.72 6.25
C GLY A 38 13.18 4.51 5.39
N TYR A 39 12.00 3.97 5.13
CA TYR A 39 11.01 4.69 4.32
C TYR A 39 10.38 5.85 5.07
N GLY A 40 10.09 6.93 4.34
CA GLY A 40 9.26 8.01 4.87
C GLY A 40 7.81 7.64 4.71
N VAL A 41 7.02 7.71 5.77
CA VAL A 41 5.62 7.30 5.75
C VAL A 41 4.71 8.43 6.20
N ASP A 42 3.73 8.77 5.35
CA ASP A 42 2.63 9.65 5.74
C ASP A 42 1.38 8.81 5.84
N THR A 43 0.39 9.26 6.58
CA THR A 43 -0.86 8.50 6.76
C THR A 43 -2.07 9.32 6.35
N ALA A 44 -3.12 8.63 5.95
CA ALA A 44 -4.43 9.22 5.68
C ALA A 44 -5.50 8.25 6.16
N PRO A 45 -6.58 8.76 6.78
CA PRO A 45 -7.62 7.88 7.34
C PRO A 45 -8.58 7.28 6.32
N ASN A 46 -8.62 7.82 5.11
CA ASN A 46 -9.51 7.32 4.05
C ASN A 46 -8.99 7.76 2.69
N GLY A 47 -9.66 7.32 1.63
CA GLY A 47 -9.24 7.63 0.28
C GLY A 47 -9.33 9.10 -0.08
N ILE A 48 -10.30 9.81 0.47
CA ILE A 48 -10.45 11.25 0.18
C ILE A 48 -9.27 12.04 0.75
N ALA A 49 -8.92 11.75 2.00
CA ALA A 49 -7.76 12.38 2.63
C ALA A 49 -6.46 12.00 1.91
N ALA A 50 -6.38 10.77 1.40
CA ALA A 50 -5.22 10.34 0.63
C ALA A 50 -5.08 11.16 -0.65
N LEU A 51 -6.17 11.39 -1.37
CA LEU A 51 -6.13 12.20 -2.58
C LEU A 51 -5.68 13.63 -2.30
N GLU A 52 -6.13 14.19 -1.19
CA GLU A 52 -5.72 15.54 -0.78
C GLU A 52 -4.22 15.60 -0.53
N LYS A 53 -3.68 14.61 0.16
CA LYS A 53 -2.24 14.56 0.42
C LYS A 53 -1.42 14.42 -0.86
N MET A 54 -1.94 13.67 -1.81
CA MET A 54 -1.27 13.44 -3.09
C MET A 54 -1.24 14.68 -3.98
N GLU A 55 -2.09 15.66 -3.73
CA GLU A 55 -2.06 16.91 -4.47
C GLU A 55 -0.81 17.72 -4.15
N GLY A 56 -0.33 17.65 -2.90
CA GLY A 56 0.82 18.42 -2.47
C GLY A 56 2.12 17.63 -2.39
N ARG A 57 2.08 16.33 -2.61
CA ARG A 57 3.27 15.51 -2.42
C ARG A 57 3.21 14.24 -3.27
N ARG A 58 4.35 13.82 -3.74
CA ARG A 58 4.49 12.61 -4.54
C ARG A 58 4.86 11.43 -3.64
N TYR A 59 4.26 10.28 -3.92
CA TYR A 59 4.55 9.04 -3.18
C TYR A 59 5.02 7.96 -4.15
N ASP A 60 5.95 7.14 -3.69
CA ASP A 60 6.46 6.04 -4.49
C ASP A 60 5.56 4.82 -4.40
N LEU A 61 4.81 4.70 -3.32
CA LEU A 61 3.93 3.57 -3.07
C LEU A 61 2.75 4.01 -2.22
N ILE A 62 1.59 3.48 -2.52
CA ILE A 62 0.40 3.64 -1.69
C ILE A 62 0.05 2.28 -1.10
N LEU A 63 -0.05 2.22 0.21
CA LEU A 63 -0.42 1.02 0.94
C LEU A 63 -1.78 1.33 1.56
N THR A 64 -2.83 0.70 1.05
CA THR A 64 -4.18 1.08 1.44
C THR A 64 -5.03 -0.10 1.89
N ASP A 65 -5.75 0.10 2.98
CA ASP A 65 -6.77 -0.84 3.40
C ASP A 65 -7.88 -0.85 2.35
N LEU A 66 -8.52 -1.99 2.18
CA LEU A 66 -9.66 -2.12 1.28
C LEU A 66 -10.94 -1.60 1.91
N HIS A 67 -11.08 -1.72 3.22
CA HIS A 67 -12.32 -1.36 3.91
C HIS A 67 -12.13 -0.11 4.76
N MET A 68 -12.63 1.01 4.25
CA MET A 68 -12.56 2.29 4.95
C MET A 68 -13.85 3.06 4.72
N PRO A 69 -14.22 3.98 5.63
CA PRO A 69 -15.38 4.84 5.40
C PRO A 69 -15.13 5.80 4.26
N GLU A 70 -16.20 6.29 3.66
CA GLU A 70 -16.21 7.27 2.57
C GLU A 70 -15.64 6.71 1.28
N MET A 71 -14.33 6.64 1.13
CA MET A 71 -13.73 6.07 -0.08
C MET A 71 -12.77 4.95 0.32
N ASP A 72 -13.11 3.73 -0.10
CA ASP A 72 -12.27 2.55 0.19
C ASP A 72 -11.09 2.43 -0.77
N GLY A 73 -10.26 1.40 -0.56
CA GLY A 73 -9.05 1.21 -1.37
C GLY A 73 -9.32 1.03 -2.85
N ALA A 74 -10.36 0.29 -3.21
CA ALA A 74 -10.71 0.08 -4.61
C ALA A 74 -11.21 1.39 -5.25
N GLY A 75 -11.97 2.18 -4.49
CA GLY A 75 -12.43 3.49 -4.95
C GLY A 75 -11.26 4.45 -5.14
N LEU A 76 -10.30 4.42 -4.25
CA LEU A 76 -9.10 5.23 -4.39
C LEU A 76 -8.33 4.86 -5.67
N TYR A 77 -8.16 3.57 -5.92
CA TYR A 77 -7.50 3.11 -7.14
C TYR A 77 -8.22 3.62 -8.40
N GLN A 78 -9.55 3.51 -8.42
CA GLN A 78 -10.34 3.96 -9.56
C GLN A 78 -10.19 5.46 -9.79
N GLU A 79 -10.19 6.24 -8.73
CA GLU A 79 -10.03 7.68 -8.84
C GLU A 79 -8.64 8.06 -9.37
N LEU A 80 -7.61 7.38 -8.93
CA LEU A 80 -6.25 7.63 -9.41
C LEU A 80 -6.11 7.27 -10.89
N ALA A 81 -6.75 6.18 -11.29
CA ALA A 81 -6.73 5.77 -12.69
C ALA A 81 -7.40 6.79 -13.59
N LYS A 82 -8.48 7.42 -13.12
CA LYS A 82 -9.16 8.46 -13.87
C LYS A 82 -8.32 9.72 -14.05
N ARG A 83 -7.59 10.09 -13.03
CA ARG A 83 -6.86 11.36 -13.03
C ARG A 83 -5.69 11.37 -14.00
N GLN A 84 -5.00 10.25 -14.12
CA GLN A 84 -3.88 10.09 -15.06
C GLN A 84 -2.88 11.25 -15.07
N THR A 85 -2.76 11.95 -13.95
CA THR A 85 -1.90 13.12 -13.86
C THR A 85 -0.44 12.78 -13.63
N HIS A 86 -0.18 11.54 -13.26
CA HIS A 86 1.17 11.04 -12.95
C HIS A 86 1.32 9.62 -13.48
N PRO A 87 2.56 9.11 -13.57
CA PRO A 87 2.74 7.69 -13.89
C PRO A 87 1.90 6.84 -12.96
N PRO A 88 1.46 5.65 -13.38
CA PRO A 88 0.63 4.80 -12.52
C PRO A 88 1.27 4.62 -11.15
N GLN A 89 0.49 4.90 -10.12
CA GLN A 89 0.97 4.74 -8.77
C GLN A 89 1.11 3.26 -8.46
N LYS A 90 2.13 2.92 -7.69
CA LYS A 90 2.26 1.56 -7.19
C LYS A 90 1.38 1.45 -5.96
N ILE A 91 0.53 0.43 -5.94
CA ILE A 91 -0.46 0.26 -4.88
C ILE A 91 -0.42 -1.17 -4.37
N ILE A 92 -0.47 -1.32 -3.05
CA ILE A 92 -0.67 -2.60 -2.39
C ILE A 92 -1.93 -2.48 -1.56
N PHE A 93 -2.85 -3.43 -1.72
CA PHE A 93 -4.07 -3.46 -0.91
C PHE A 93 -3.85 -4.32 0.34
N LEU A 94 -4.35 -3.83 1.47
CA LEU A 94 -4.39 -4.60 2.71
C LEU A 94 -5.81 -5.08 2.90
N THR A 95 -6.00 -6.37 3.16
CA THR A 95 -7.34 -6.93 3.33
C THR A 95 -7.43 -7.79 4.57
N GLY A 96 -8.61 -7.78 5.21
CA GLY A 96 -8.90 -8.60 6.37
C GLY A 96 -9.79 -9.77 6.01
N THR A 97 -10.47 -10.30 7.03
CA THR A 97 -11.33 -11.48 6.86
C THR A 97 -12.74 -11.14 6.41
N ALA A 98 -13.13 -9.87 6.43
CA ALA A 98 -14.49 -9.45 6.10
C ALA A 98 -14.69 -9.15 4.62
N GLU A 99 -13.82 -9.63 3.79
CA GLU A 99 -13.87 -9.37 2.36
C GLU A 99 -15.02 -10.12 1.70
N THR A 100 -15.81 -9.41 0.90
CA THR A 100 -16.91 -10.01 0.15
C THR A 100 -16.42 -10.51 -1.19
N SER A 101 -17.23 -11.36 -1.84
CA SER A 101 -16.91 -11.86 -3.18
C SER A 101 -16.78 -10.71 -4.18
N GLU A 102 -17.62 -9.69 -4.04
CA GLU A 102 -17.58 -8.53 -4.92
C GLU A 102 -16.29 -7.75 -4.74
N THR A 103 -15.89 -7.51 -3.49
CA THR A 103 -14.65 -6.82 -3.20
C THR A 103 -13.45 -7.59 -3.76
N HIS A 104 -13.46 -8.89 -3.57
CA HIS A 104 -12.40 -9.76 -4.08
C HIS A 104 -12.28 -9.65 -5.60
N ARG A 105 -13.41 -9.65 -6.30
CA ARG A 105 -13.43 -9.52 -7.75
C ARG A 105 -12.89 -8.17 -8.21
N ARG A 106 -13.33 -7.10 -7.54
CA ARG A 106 -12.87 -5.74 -7.88
C ARG A 106 -11.36 -5.63 -7.75
N VAL A 107 -10.80 -6.23 -6.71
CA VAL A 107 -9.36 -6.19 -6.47
C VAL A 107 -8.62 -7.01 -7.51
N GLN A 108 -9.11 -8.20 -7.82
CA GLN A 108 -8.49 -9.04 -8.84
C GLN A 108 -8.44 -8.36 -10.21
N ASP A 109 -9.47 -7.61 -10.54
CA ASP A 109 -9.55 -6.90 -11.81
C ASP A 109 -8.48 -5.82 -11.94
N THR A 110 -7.93 -5.33 -10.84
CA THR A 110 -6.87 -4.32 -10.89
C THR A 110 -5.50 -4.92 -11.25
N GLY A 111 -5.32 -6.20 -11.00
CA GLY A 111 -4.01 -6.83 -11.17
C GLY A 111 -2.98 -6.43 -10.14
N LEU A 112 -3.37 -5.68 -9.12
CA LEU A 112 -2.45 -5.18 -8.11
C LEU A 112 -2.23 -6.19 -6.98
N ARG A 113 -1.15 -5.99 -6.24
CA ARG A 113 -0.78 -6.90 -5.16
C ARG A 113 -1.65 -6.69 -3.93
N VAL A 114 -1.88 -7.78 -3.21
CA VAL A 114 -2.73 -7.77 -2.01
C VAL A 114 -1.97 -8.45 -0.88
N LEU A 115 -2.01 -7.86 0.31
CA LEU A 115 -1.45 -8.46 1.50
C LEU A 115 -2.58 -8.74 2.48
N ARG A 116 -2.72 -9.98 2.89
CA ARG A 116 -3.80 -10.44 3.74
C ARG A 116 -3.44 -10.29 5.22
N LYS A 117 -4.33 -9.71 5.99
CA LYS A 117 -4.17 -9.64 7.45
C LYS A 117 -4.61 -10.95 8.09
N PRO A 118 -3.95 -11.45 9.12
CA PRO A 118 -2.75 -10.90 9.72
C PRO A 118 -1.52 -11.22 8.89
N PHE A 119 -0.57 -10.29 8.87
CA PHE A 119 0.69 -10.51 8.19
C PHE A 119 1.82 -10.23 9.18
N ASN A 120 3.00 -10.76 8.88
CA ASN A 120 4.16 -10.47 9.73
C ASN A 120 5.04 -9.41 9.05
N LEU A 121 6.02 -8.93 9.78
CA LEU A 121 6.86 -7.85 9.28
C LEU A 121 7.68 -8.27 8.05
N VAL A 122 8.10 -9.54 7.98
CA VAL A 122 8.87 -10.02 6.85
C VAL A 122 8.04 -9.99 5.57
N GLU A 123 6.79 -10.47 5.66
CA GLU A 123 5.88 -10.45 4.51
C GLU A 123 5.65 -9.03 3.99
N LEU A 124 5.41 -8.10 4.90
CA LEU A 124 5.18 -6.72 4.52
C LEU A 124 6.40 -6.10 3.86
N LEU A 125 7.56 -6.22 4.50
CA LEU A 125 8.78 -5.63 3.97
C LEU A 125 9.20 -6.22 2.62
N GLU A 126 9.08 -7.53 2.47
CA GLU A 126 9.41 -8.18 1.22
C GLU A 126 8.51 -7.71 0.08
N LEU A 127 7.21 -7.64 0.34
CA LEU A 127 6.26 -7.20 -0.68
C LEU A 127 6.49 -5.75 -1.07
N VAL A 128 6.73 -4.88 -0.09
CA VAL A 128 6.99 -3.47 -0.35
C VAL A 128 8.26 -3.32 -1.21
N ARG A 129 9.31 -4.04 -0.87
CA ARG A 129 10.56 -3.99 -1.65
C ARG A 129 10.35 -4.44 -3.08
N GLU A 130 9.60 -5.54 -3.28
CA GLU A 130 9.32 -6.05 -4.62
C GLU A 130 8.55 -5.04 -5.46
N VAL A 131 7.52 -4.43 -4.88
CA VAL A 131 6.69 -3.48 -5.61
C VAL A 131 7.46 -2.20 -5.93
N LEU A 132 8.27 -1.72 -4.99
CA LEU A 132 9.03 -0.49 -5.21
C LEU A 132 10.06 -0.61 -6.34
N VAL A 133 10.65 -1.79 -6.54
CA VAL A 133 11.64 -1.96 -7.60
C VAL A 133 11.03 -2.38 -8.93
N ALA A 134 9.77 -2.73 -8.96
CA ALA A 134 9.11 -3.15 -10.20
C ALA A 134 9.06 -1.99 -11.18
N ALA A 135 9.26 -2.31 -12.44
CA ALA A 135 9.25 -1.31 -13.50
C ALA A 135 7.83 -0.87 -13.85
#